data_3b8b2060112837f51c01b17c50a5b020
#
_entry.id   3b8b2060112837f51c01b17c50a5b020
#
_cell.length_a   1.000
_cell.length_b   1.000
_cell.length_c   1.000
_cell.angle_alpha   90.00
_cell.angle_beta   90.00
_cell.angle_gamma   90.00
#
_symmetry.space_group_name_H-M   'P 1'
#
loop_
_entity.id
_entity.type
_entity.pdbx_description
1 polymer ?
#
loop_
_entity_poly.entity_id
_entity_poly.type
_entity_poly.pdbx_seq_one_letter_code
_entity_poly.pdbx_strand_id
1 'polypeptide(L)'
;MMCARANGEVVSAGLFTRFNGLVYYNLSGHSRRALETQAGTLLLWETIKRYREEGARAFNFGGCKIEALREDSAEHGVYVYKKAFGAQVLECSSGRKILRPAANKFVGTLRSLLGRSSSTRAAL
;
A
#
# COMPACT_ATOMS: atom_id res chain seq x y z
N MET A 1 8.35 10.66 -0.70
CA MET A 1 6.89 10.81 -0.66
C MET A 1 6.46 11.67 -1.84
N MET A 2 5.37 11.28 -2.51
CA MET A 2 4.75 12.01 -3.62
C MET A 2 3.32 12.35 -3.25
N CYS A 3 2.80 13.47 -3.75
CA CYS A 3 1.42 13.84 -3.53
C CYS A 3 0.80 14.49 -4.77
N ALA A 4 -0.50 14.29 -4.96
CA ALA A 4 -1.31 14.99 -5.94
C ALA A 4 -2.18 16.04 -5.24
N ARG A 5 -2.30 17.21 -5.87
CA ARG A 5 -3.12 18.32 -5.38
C ARG A 5 -4.25 18.62 -6.37
N ALA A 6 -5.38 18.99 -5.82
CA ALA A 6 -6.51 19.54 -6.58
C ALA A 6 -6.95 20.85 -5.93
N ASN A 7 -6.95 21.94 -6.69
CA ASN A 7 -7.27 23.29 -6.20
C ASN A 7 -6.43 23.69 -4.95
N GLY A 8 -5.13 23.34 -4.95
CA GLY A 8 -4.21 23.67 -3.85
C GLY A 8 -4.20 22.67 -2.69
N GLU A 9 -5.21 21.82 -2.54
CA GLU A 9 -5.31 20.83 -1.47
C GLU A 9 -4.67 19.50 -1.86
N VAL A 10 -4.00 18.84 -0.91
CA VAL A 10 -3.49 17.48 -1.11
C VAL A 10 -4.66 16.50 -1.07
N VAL A 11 -4.94 15.86 -2.20
CA VAL A 11 -6.04 14.89 -2.32
C VAL A 11 -5.55 13.45 -2.34
N SER A 12 -4.31 13.21 -2.74
CA SER A 12 -3.71 11.88 -2.75
C SER A 12 -2.24 11.97 -2.36
N ALA A 13 -1.74 11.01 -1.59
CA ALA A 13 -0.34 10.91 -1.21
C ALA A 13 0.13 9.46 -1.25
N GLY A 14 1.39 9.24 -1.61
CA GLY A 14 2.03 7.92 -1.63
C GLY A 14 3.43 7.95 -1.04
N LEU A 15 3.78 6.91 -0.30
CA LEU A 15 5.11 6.67 0.21
C LEU A 15 5.79 5.59 -0.64
N PHE A 16 6.90 5.96 -1.24
CA PHE A 16 7.71 5.08 -2.08
C PHE A 16 9.12 5.01 -1.51
N THR A 17 9.70 3.82 -1.50
CA THR A 17 11.11 3.63 -1.16
C THR A 17 11.83 3.05 -2.37
N ARG A 18 13.11 3.43 -2.53
CA ARG A 18 13.95 2.92 -3.60
C ARG A 18 15.17 2.23 -2.99
N PHE A 19 15.42 1.01 -3.44
CA PHE A 19 16.60 0.26 -3.05
C PHE A 19 17.07 -0.61 -4.22
N ASN A 20 18.33 -0.56 -4.54
CA ASN A 20 18.99 -1.34 -5.59
C ASN A 20 18.25 -1.35 -6.95
N GLY A 21 17.77 -0.18 -7.38
CA GLY A 21 17.04 -0.03 -8.65
C GLY A 21 15.59 -0.54 -8.63
N LEU A 22 15.10 -0.99 -7.49
CA LEU A 22 13.73 -1.41 -7.28
C LEU A 22 12.98 -0.36 -6.46
N VAL A 23 11.82 0.05 -6.91
CA VAL A 23 10.93 0.99 -6.21
C VAL A 23 9.81 0.20 -5.55
N TYR A 24 9.53 0.49 -4.31
CA TYR A 24 8.44 -0.11 -3.54
C TYR A 24 7.36 0.92 -3.23
N TYR A 25 6.13 0.62 -3.59
CA TYR A 25 4.94 1.34 -3.19
C TYR A 25 4.49 0.83 -1.82
N ASN A 26 4.83 1.55 -0.76
CA ASN A 26 4.63 1.07 0.61
C ASN A 26 3.24 1.42 1.16
N LEU A 27 2.85 2.67 1.02
CA LEU A 27 1.60 3.19 1.60
C LEU A 27 1.00 4.25 0.68
N SER A 28 -0.32 4.37 0.72
CA SER A 28 -1.05 5.49 0.13
C SER A 28 -2.22 5.92 0.98
N GLY A 29 -2.60 7.18 0.81
CA GLY A 29 -3.80 7.76 1.36
C GLY A 29 -4.49 8.59 0.29
N HIS A 30 -5.82 8.48 0.23
CA HIS A 30 -6.65 9.15 -0.74
C HIS A 30 -7.85 9.79 -0.04
N SER A 31 -8.13 11.04 -0.36
CA SER A 31 -9.37 11.68 0.04
C SER A 31 -10.53 11.20 -0.85
N ARG A 32 -11.76 11.43 -0.43
CA ARG A 32 -12.94 11.16 -1.28
C ARG A 32 -12.83 11.84 -2.64
N ARG A 33 -12.37 13.10 -2.66
CA ARG A 33 -12.14 13.87 -3.88
C ARG A 33 -11.09 13.24 -4.81
N ALA A 34 -10.11 12.51 -4.27
CA ALA A 34 -9.13 11.80 -5.09
C ALA A 34 -9.77 10.68 -5.92
N LEU A 35 -10.83 10.05 -5.42
CA LEU A 35 -11.58 9.02 -6.16
C LEU A 35 -12.33 9.66 -7.33
N GLU A 36 -12.97 10.79 -7.10
CA GLU A 36 -13.75 11.53 -8.11
C GLU A 36 -12.85 12.08 -9.24
N THR A 37 -11.63 12.53 -8.89
CA THR A 37 -10.68 13.15 -9.82
C THR A 37 -9.65 12.18 -10.38
N GLN A 38 -9.67 10.90 -10.00
CA GLN A 38 -8.66 9.89 -10.36
C GLN A 38 -7.22 10.31 -9.97
N ALA A 39 -7.10 11.18 -8.96
CA ALA A 39 -5.81 11.74 -8.55
C ALA A 39 -4.83 10.68 -8.03
N GLY A 40 -5.33 9.58 -7.46
CA GLY A 40 -4.50 8.44 -7.05
C GLY A 40 -3.86 7.72 -8.24
N THR A 41 -4.61 7.54 -9.31
CA THR A 41 -4.15 6.92 -10.56
C THR A 41 -3.10 7.79 -11.23
N LEU A 42 -3.35 9.09 -11.32
CA LEU A 42 -2.39 10.05 -11.85
C LEU A 42 -1.10 10.08 -11.02
N LEU A 43 -1.23 10.15 -9.69
CA LEU A 43 -0.08 10.13 -8.77
C LEU A 43 0.80 8.92 -9.01
N LEU A 44 0.21 7.73 -9.10
CA LEU A 44 0.94 6.50 -9.30
C LEU A 44 1.61 6.45 -10.68
N TRP A 45 0.91 6.87 -11.72
CA TRP A 45 1.43 6.92 -13.08
C TRP A 45 2.64 7.88 -13.20
N GLU A 46 2.51 9.11 -12.68
CA GLU A 46 3.60 10.09 -12.69
C GLU A 46 4.80 9.61 -11.85
N THR A 47 4.53 8.91 -10.75
CA THR A 47 5.59 8.32 -9.92
C THR A 47 6.35 7.22 -10.68
N ILE A 48 5.65 6.35 -11.42
CA ILE A 48 6.27 5.30 -12.23
C ILE A 48 7.15 5.92 -13.31
N LYS A 49 6.65 6.93 -14.05
CA LYS A 49 7.42 7.63 -15.08
C LYS A 49 8.69 8.23 -14.49
N ARG A 50 8.55 9.00 -13.42
CA ARG A 50 9.68 9.65 -12.75
C ARG A 50 10.76 8.66 -12.33
N TYR A 51 10.39 7.58 -11.65
CA TYR A 51 11.38 6.60 -11.21
C TYR A 51 12.01 5.83 -12.38
N ARG A 52 11.28 5.62 -13.48
CA ARG A 52 11.83 5.08 -14.72
C ARG A 52 12.90 6.00 -15.32
N GLU A 53 12.64 7.30 -15.40
CA GLU A 53 13.59 8.33 -15.86
C GLU A 53 14.83 8.40 -14.97
N GLU A 54 14.65 8.21 -13.67
CA GLU A 54 15.72 8.10 -12.68
C GLU A 54 16.48 6.76 -12.73
N GLY A 55 16.19 5.87 -13.69
CA GLY A 55 16.88 4.60 -13.91
C GLY A 55 16.42 3.48 -12.98
N ALA A 56 15.19 3.51 -12.46
CA ALA A 56 14.63 2.35 -11.78
C ALA A 56 14.37 1.21 -12.77
N ARG A 57 14.73 -0.02 -12.36
CA ARG A 57 14.59 -1.22 -13.19
C ARG A 57 13.25 -1.91 -13.03
N ALA A 58 12.65 -1.77 -11.85
CA ALA A 58 11.35 -2.36 -11.56
C ALA A 58 10.59 -1.55 -10.51
N PHE A 59 9.27 -1.69 -10.54
CA PHE A 59 8.33 -1.05 -9.61
C PHE A 59 7.46 -2.12 -8.95
N ASN A 60 7.54 -2.23 -7.64
CA ASN A 60 6.76 -3.16 -6.85
C ASN A 60 5.50 -2.46 -6.29
N PHE A 61 4.34 -2.88 -6.76
CA PHE A 61 3.03 -2.33 -6.34
C PHE A 61 2.59 -2.78 -4.94
N GLY A 62 3.44 -3.45 -4.19
CA GLY A 62 3.09 -4.09 -2.93
C GLY A 62 2.28 -5.38 -3.11
N GLY A 63 2.10 -6.11 -2.03
CA GLY A 63 1.37 -7.39 -2.07
C GLY A 63 -0.13 -7.23 -2.35
N CYS A 64 -0.74 -8.31 -2.76
CA CYS A 64 -2.16 -8.58 -2.66
C CYS A 64 -2.32 -10.01 -2.12
N LYS A 65 -3.44 -10.29 -1.51
CA LYS A 65 -3.74 -11.65 -1.09
C LYS A 65 -4.02 -12.52 -2.32
N ILE A 66 -3.78 -13.83 -2.22
CA ILE A 66 -4.03 -14.75 -3.33
C ILE A 66 -5.52 -14.79 -3.69
N GLU A 67 -6.40 -14.59 -2.71
CA GLU A 67 -7.85 -14.51 -2.91
C GLU A 67 -8.27 -13.34 -3.80
N ALA A 68 -7.46 -12.28 -3.90
CA ALA A 68 -7.73 -11.13 -4.78
C ALA A 68 -7.70 -11.50 -6.28
N LEU A 69 -7.13 -12.65 -6.64
CA LEU A 69 -7.16 -13.17 -8.01
C LEU A 69 -8.55 -13.67 -8.42
N ARG A 70 -9.42 -13.96 -7.46
CA ARG A 70 -10.78 -14.43 -7.70
C ARG A 70 -11.71 -13.25 -7.91
N GLU A 71 -12.57 -13.32 -8.91
CA GLU A 71 -13.51 -12.25 -9.27
C GLU A 71 -14.56 -11.94 -8.18
N ASP A 72 -14.91 -12.95 -7.38
CA ASP A 72 -15.85 -12.85 -6.27
C ASP A 72 -15.23 -12.26 -4.98
N SER A 73 -13.93 -11.99 -4.97
CA SER A 73 -13.23 -11.42 -3.82
C SER A 73 -13.48 -9.92 -3.68
N ALA A 74 -13.73 -9.47 -2.45
CA ALA A 74 -13.80 -8.03 -2.13
C ALA A 74 -12.50 -7.26 -2.47
N GLU A 75 -11.36 -7.95 -2.55
CA GLU A 75 -10.05 -7.37 -2.87
C GLU A 75 -9.71 -7.45 -4.38
N HIS A 76 -10.59 -8.05 -5.20
CA HIS A 76 -10.36 -8.20 -6.65
C HIS A 76 -10.10 -6.87 -7.37
N GLY A 77 -10.81 -5.81 -6.97
CA GLY A 77 -10.61 -4.47 -7.52
C GLY A 77 -9.19 -3.93 -7.36
N VAL A 78 -8.52 -4.26 -6.25
CA VAL A 78 -7.11 -3.86 -6.02
C VAL A 78 -6.18 -4.58 -6.99
N TYR A 79 -6.42 -5.87 -7.23
CA TYR A 79 -5.67 -6.65 -8.21
C TYR A 79 -5.84 -6.09 -9.63
N VAL A 80 -7.09 -5.86 -10.06
CA VAL A 80 -7.41 -5.29 -11.38
C VAL A 80 -6.76 -3.91 -11.56
N TYR A 81 -6.86 -3.06 -10.53
CA TYR A 81 -6.22 -1.75 -10.53
C TYR A 81 -4.71 -1.83 -10.76
N LYS A 82 -4.01 -2.70 -10.03
CA LYS A 82 -2.55 -2.87 -10.20
C LYS A 82 -2.21 -3.45 -11.57
N LYS A 83 -2.99 -4.41 -12.05
CA LYS A 83 -2.82 -5.03 -13.36
C LYS A 83 -2.97 -4.04 -14.52
N ALA A 84 -3.83 -3.03 -14.38
CA ALA A 84 -4.03 -1.98 -15.37
C ALA A 84 -2.75 -1.14 -15.64
N PHE A 85 -1.80 -1.11 -14.69
CA PHE A 85 -0.47 -0.50 -14.89
C PHE A 85 0.54 -1.48 -15.52
N GLY A 86 0.13 -2.66 -15.97
CA GLY A 86 1.01 -3.68 -16.52
C GLY A 86 1.72 -4.54 -15.47
N ALA A 87 1.26 -4.53 -14.21
CA ALA A 87 1.86 -5.34 -13.16
C ALA A 87 1.70 -6.84 -13.45
N GLN A 88 2.77 -7.60 -13.18
CA GLN A 88 2.76 -9.05 -13.20
C GLN A 88 2.66 -9.59 -11.77
N VAL A 89 1.91 -10.66 -11.59
CA VAL A 89 1.83 -11.35 -10.30
C VAL A 89 3.06 -12.23 -10.14
N LEU A 90 3.77 -12.00 -9.03
CA LEU A 90 4.86 -12.86 -8.59
C LEU A 90 4.46 -13.49 -7.27
N GLU A 91 4.53 -14.81 -7.21
CA GLU A 91 4.32 -15.54 -5.97
C GLU A 91 5.51 -15.31 -5.04
N CYS A 92 5.23 -14.81 -3.84
CA CYS A 92 6.25 -14.52 -2.83
C CYS A 92 5.89 -15.22 -1.53
N SER A 93 6.84 -15.95 -0.98
CA SER A 93 6.73 -16.50 0.37
C SER A 93 7.22 -15.50 1.40
N SER A 94 6.49 -15.33 2.49
CA SER A 94 6.92 -14.54 3.64
C SER A 94 7.10 -15.41 4.86
N GLY A 95 8.13 -15.12 5.66
CA GLY A 95 8.41 -15.85 6.89
C GLY A 95 8.63 -14.89 8.06
N ARG A 96 8.23 -15.32 9.26
CA ARG A 96 8.47 -14.60 10.51
C ARG A 96 9.27 -15.48 11.46
N LYS A 97 10.44 -15.00 11.88
CA LYS A 97 11.23 -15.64 12.93
C LYS A 97 11.13 -14.85 14.22
N ILE A 98 10.66 -15.50 15.27
CA ILE A 98 10.59 -14.91 16.62
C ILE A 98 11.93 -15.17 17.31
N LEU A 99 12.76 -14.14 17.47
CA LEU A 99 14.09 -14.26 18.07
C LEU A 99 14.05 -14.34 19.60
N ARG A 100 13.04 -13.76 20.24
CA ARG A 100 12.85 -13.75 21.71
C ARG A 100 11.41 -14.11 22.07
N PRO A 101 11.07 -15.41 22.19
CA PRO A 101 9.68 -15.83 22.40
C PRO A 101 9.03 -15.25 23.66
N ALA A 102 9.76 -15.16 24.77
CA ALA A 102 9.24 -14.60 26.03
C ALA A 102 8.89 -13.11 25.87
N ALA A 103 9.77 -12.30 25.30
CA ALA A 103 9.52 -10.89 25.05
C ALA A 103 8.37 -10.68 24.06
N ASN A 104 8.25 -11.52 23.04
CA ASN A 104 7.17 -11.45 22.09
C ASN A 104 5.80 -11.77 22.72
N LYS A 105 5.72 -12.76 23.62
CA LYS A 105 4.52 -13.05 24.42
C LYS A 105 4.14 -11.87 25.31
N PHE A 106 5.11 -11.30 26.02
CA PHE A 106 4.89 -10.14 26.89
C PHE A 106 4.32 -8.93 26.12
N VAL A 107 4.94 -8.58 24.99
CA VAL A 107 4.46 -7.50 24.10
C VAL A 107 3.06 -7.81 23.54
N GLY A 108 2.79 -9.07 23.19
CA GLY A 108 1.47 -9.52 22.74
C GLY A 108 0.39 -9.31 23.80
N THR A 109 0.68 -9.70 25.04
CA THR A 109 -0.23 -9.50 26.19
C THR A 109 -0.46 -8.01 26.47
N LEU A 110 0.60 -7.20 26.48
CA LEU A 110 0.46 -5.75 26.66
C LEU A 110 -0.40 -5.10 25.56
N ARG A 111 -0.19 -5.47 24.30
CA ARG A 111 -1.02 -4.99 23.17
C ARG A 111 -2.48 -5.40 23.31
N SER A 112 -2.77 -6.62 23.76
CA SER A 112 -4.14 -7.05 23.98
C SER A 112 -4.84 -6.31 25.12
N LEU A 113 -4.10 -5.91 26.14
CA LEU A 113 -4.59 -5.12 27.26
C LEU A 113 -4.81 -3.65 26.86
N LEU A 114 -3.87 -3.07 26.14
CA LEU A 114 -3.95 -1.67 25.67
C LEU A 114 -4.89 -1.49 24.47
N GLY A 115 -4.99 -2.48 23.57
CA GLY A 115 -5.85 -2.45 22.40
C GLY A 115 -7.35 -2.59 22.72
N ARG A 116 -7.72 -3.05 23.90
CA ARG A 116 -9.12 -3.06 24.36
C ARG A 116 -9.66 -1.67 24.69
N SER A 117 -8.77 -0.66 24.78
CA SER A 117 -9.15 0.72 25.13
C SER A 117 -9.46 1.63 23.94
N SER A 118 -9.28 1.17 22.67
CA SER A 118 -9.43 2.06 21.49
C SER A 118 -10.43 1.57 20.42
N SER A 119 -11.33 0.66 20.77
CA SER A 119 -12.43 0.26 19.88
C SER A 119 -13.71 1.06 20.17
N THR A 120 -13.59 2.39 20.18
CA THR A 120 -14.76 3.27 20.08
C THR A 120 -14.36 4.44 19.20
N ARG A 121 -14.40 4.25 17.89
CA ARG A 121 -14.54 5.35 16.95
C ARG A 121 -15.70 5.05 16.04
N ALA A 122 -16.77 5.76 16.38
CA ALA A 122 -18.00 5.88 15.64
C ALA A 122 -17.75 6.25 14.18
N ALA A 123 -18.60 5.68 13.34
CA ALA A 123 -18.93 6.21 12.04
C ALA A 123 -19.48 7.64 12.18
N LEU A 124 -19.01 8.54 11.37
CA LEU A 124 -19.71 9.69 10.83
C LEU A 124 -19.33 9.82 9.37
#